data_01320b589a11fb6d3bd7f73f18c0ba3d
#
_entry.id   01320b589a11fb6d3bd7f73f18c0ba3d
#
_cell.length_a   1.000
_cell.length_b   1.000
_cell.length_c   1.000
_cell.angle_alpha   90.00
_cell.angle_beta   90.00
_cell.angle_gamma   90.00
#
_symmetry.space_group_name_H-M   'P 1'
#
loop_
_entity.id
_entity.type
_entity.pdbx_description
1 polymer ?
#
loop_
_entity_poly.entity_id
_entity_poly.type
_entity_poly.pdbx_seq_one_letter_code
_entity_poly.pdbx_strand_id
1 'polypeptide(L)'
;MTAFDLSTPGGRFATYWRHFWHDHAYVRLASSNAHWLSDEMARANQPWPFQVKTWAERGVRTIVNLRHGLDAHHVLETEACDRYGVKQVRFEVTALEAPTREQVLGAKALFEELEYPAMMHCKSGADRAGLMSVLYMHFRRKKPISEAMRQLDSKFGHVRGPNTGVLDYCFETYVREVEPLGVSFEDWVKSDAYDPAALKRDYRSQRWGKRTAEKLLREF
;
A
#
# COMPACT_ATOMS: atom_id res chain seq x y z
N MET A 1 2.70 -17.85 -25.47
CA MET A 1 1.39 -18.05 -24.80
C MET A 1 1.39 -17.21 -23.55
N THR A 2 0.47 -16.28 -23.42
CA THR A 2 0.29 -15.51 -22.17
C THR A 2 -0.07 -16.49 -21.05
N ALA A 3 0.57 -16.39 -19.91
CA ALA A 3 0.41 -17.33 -18.78
C ALA A 3 -1.05 -17.40 -18.26
N PHE A 4 -1.90 -16.43 -18.67
CA PHE A 4 -3.32 -16.31 -18.28
C PHE A 4 -4.15 -15.94 -19.49
N ASP A 5 -4.84 -16.92 -20.08
CA ASP A 5 -5.71 -16.73 -21.24
C ASP A 5 -7.18 -16.66 -20.79
N LEU A 6 -7.78 -15.48 -20.86
CA LEU A 6 -9.20 -15.28 -20.53
C LEU A 6 -10.14 -15.45 -21.73
N SER A 7 -9.60 -15.72 -22.94
CA SER A 7 -10.41 -15.88 -24.16
C SER A 7 -11.10 -17.24 -24.21
N THR A 8 -10.55 -18.26 -23.55
CA THR A 8 -11.09 -19.61 -23.52
C THR A 8 -11.72 -19.97 -22.18
N PRO A 9 -12.78 -20.82 -22.13
CA PRO A 9 -13.35 -21.28 -20.85
C PRO A 9 -12.33 -21.98 -19.95
N GLY A 10 -11.46 -22.81 -20.51
CA GLY A 10 -10.42 -23.51 -19.76
C GLY A 10 -9.35 -22.58 -19.17
N GLY A 11 -8.89 -21.62 -19.97
CA GLY A 11 -7.93 -20.62 -19.52
C GLY A 11 -8.52 -19.69 -18.45
N ARG A 12 -9.77 -19.30 -18.60
CA ARG A 12 -10.52 -18.53 -17.60
C ARG A 12 -10.64 -19.30 -16.29
N PHE A 13 -11.05 -20.57 -16.35
CA PHE A 13 -11.12 -21.42 -15.15
C PHE A 13 -9.75 -21.54 -14.46
N ALA A 14 -8.70 -21.82 -15.21
CA ALA A 14 -7.33 -21.94 -14.67
C ALA A 14 -6.86 -20.62 -14.00
N THR A 15 -7.17 -19.47 -14.59
CA THR A 15 -6.84 -18.15 -14.05
C THR A 15 -7.58 -17.88 -12.73
N TYR A 16 -8.88 -18.14 -12.67
CA TYR A 16 -9.67 -18.01 -11.44
C TYR A 16 -9.21 -19.00 -10.36
N TRP A 17 -8.90 -20.25 -10.74
CA TRP A 17 -8.36 -21.26 -9.83
C TRP A 17 -7.04 -20.82 -9.19
N ARG A 18 -6.12 -20.30 -10.01
CA ARG A 18 -4.85 -19.76 -9.53
C ARG A 18 -5.06 -18.55 -8.62
N HIS A 19 -5.92 -17.63 -8.99
CA HIS A 19 -6.27 -16.48 -8.15
C HIS A 19 -6.85 -16.94 -6.80
N PHE A 20 -7.76 -17.91 -6.82
CA PHE A 20 -8.40 -18.41 -5.61
C PHE A 20 -7.40 -19.05 -4.65
N TRP A 21 -6.61 -20.00 -5.12
CA TRP A 21 -5.72 -20.81 -4.29
C TRP A 21 -4.34 -20.19 -4.07
N HIS A 22 -3.62 -19.79 -5.11
CA HIS A 22 -2.25 -19.28 -4.98
C HIS A 22 -2.20 -17.85 -4.44
N ASP A 23 -3.16 -17.01 -4.78
CA ASP A 23 -3.25 -15.66 -4.22
C ASP A 23 -4.06 -15.63 -2.91
N HIS A 24 -4.58 -16.77 -2.45
CA HIS A 24 -5.45 -16.89 -1.26
C HIS A 24 -6.64 -15.93 -1.32
N ALA A 25 -7.22 -15.76 -2.53
CA ALA A 25 -8.28 -14.78 -2.76
C ALA A 25 -9.57 -15.10 -2.00
N TYR A 26 -9.78 -16.38 -1.62
CA TYR A 26 -10.93 -16.81 -0.82
C TYR A 26 -11.05 -16.04 0.52
N VAL A 27 -9.92 -15.65 1.14
CA VAL A 27 -9.96 -14.85 2.38
C VAL A 27 -10.61 -13.48 2.15
N ARG A 28 -10.48 -12.93 0.95
CA ARG A 28 -11.01 -11.61 0.58
C ARG A 28 -12.48 -11.64 0.14
N LEU A 29 -13.10 -12.80 0.08
CA LEU A 29 -14.55 -12.90 -0.12
C LEU A 29 -15.33 -12.44 1.12
N ALA A 30 -14.77 -12.70 2.30
CA ALA A 30 -15.40 -12.36 3.58
C ALA A 30 -15.11 -10.94 4.07
N SER A 31 -14.02 -10.31 3.61
CA SER A 31 -13.59 -8.98 4.05
C SER A 31 -12.90 -8.21 2.94
N SER A 32 -13.38 -7.02 2.64
CA SER A 32 -12.78 -6.13 1.64
C SER A 32 -11.71 -5.20 2.23
N ASN A 33 -11.58 -5.11 3.57
CA ASN A 33 -10.74 -4.11 4.25
C ASN A 33 -10.86 -2.72 3.61
N ALA A 34 -12.09 -2.34 3.25
CA ALA A 34 -12.40 -1.14 2.48
C ALA A 34 -12.73 0.02 3.40
N HIS A 35 -12.00 1.12 3.25
CA HIS A 35 -12.16 2.34 4.05
C HIS A 35 -12.01 3.57 3.16
N TRP A 36 -12.94 4.52 3.28
CA TRP A 36 -12.77 5.84 2.68
C TRP A 36 -11.81 6.67 3.53
N LEU A 37 -10.81 7.26 2.89
CA LEU A 37 -9.87 8.20 3.49
C LEU A 37 -10.41 9.63 3.43
N SER A 38 -11.19 9.91 2.41
CA SER A 38 -11.87 11.17 2.13
C SER A 38 -13.07 10.89 1.22
N ASP A 39 -13.75 11.95 0.80
CA ASP A 39 -14.82 11.93 -0.20
C ASP A 39 -14.37 11.43 -1.59
N GLU A 40 -13.08 11.50 -1.89
CA GLU A 40 -12.52 11.20 -3.21
C GLU A 40 -11.56 9.99 -3.25
N MET A 41 -11.09 9.46 -2.10
CA MET A 41 -10.11 8.37 -2.08
C MET A 41 -10.49 7.28 -1.09
N ALA A 42 -10.50 6.04 -1.57
CA ALA A 42 -10.64 4.85 -0.74
C ALA A 42 -9.36 4.00 -0.73
N ARG A 43 -9.20 3.17 0.31
CA ARG A 43 -8.24 2.07 0.38
C ARG A 43 -8.96 0.74 0.55
N ALA A 44 -8.41 -0.35 0.01
CA ALA A 44 -8.99 -1.69 0.14
C ALA A 44 -7.93 -2.79 0.03
N ASN A 45 -8.35 -4.04 0.23
CA ASN A 45 -7.60 -5.20 -0.27
C ASN A 45 -7.83 -5.39 -1.77
N GLN A 46 -7.12 -6.37 -2.38
CA GLN A 46 -7.30 -6.73 -3.79
C GLN A 46 -8.76 -7.06 -4.08
N PRO A 47 -9.46 -6.29 -4.94
CA PRO A 47 -10.83 -6.57 -5.28
C PRO A 47 -10.97 -7.82 -6.17
N TRP A 48 -12.05 -8.56 -5.98
CA TRP A 48 -12.52 -9.52 -6.96
C TRP A 48 -13.15 -8.81 -8.16
N PRO A 49 -13.23 -9.43 -9.35
CA PRO A 49 -13.87 -8.82 -10.53
C PRO A 49 -15.27 -8.27 -10.27
N PHE A 50 -16.10 -8.97 -9.49
CA PHE A 50 -17.43 -8.47 -9.12
C PHE A 50 -17.39 -7.28 -8.17
N GLN A 51 -16.35 -7.16 -7.35
CA GLN A 51 -16.17 -6.00 -6.47
C GLN A 51 -15.70 -4.76 -7.25
N VAL A 52 -14.97 -4.93 -8.36
CA VAL A 52 -14.68 -3.82 -9.29
C VAL A 52 -15.97 -3.19 -9.80
N LYS A 53 -16.96 -4.00 -10.16
CA LYS A 53 -18.31 -3.52 -10.49
C LYS A 53 -18.90 -2.66 -9.37
N THR A 54 -18.87 -3.16 -8.15
CA THR A 54 -19.39 -2.43 -6.98
C THR A 54 -18.65 -1.08 -6.76
N TRP A 55 -17.34 -1.03 -7.00
CA TRP A 55 -16.60 0.22 -6.92
C TRP A 55 -16.99 1.19 -8.04
N ALA A 56 -17.16 0.71 -9.28
CA ALA A 56 -17.66 1.53 -10.38
C ALA A 56 -19.07 2.10 -10.10
N GLU A 57 -19.98 1.29 -9.57
CA GLU A 57 -21.33 1.71 -9.17
C GLU A 57 -21.33 2.75 -8.04
N ARG A 58 -20.28 2.78 -7.21
CA ARG A 58 -20.04 3.83 -6.19
C ARG A 58 -19.36 5.08 -6.75
N GLY A 59 -19.16 5.15 -8.05
CA GLY A 59 -18.59 6.28 -8.76
C GLY A 59 -17.07 6.29 -8.83
N VAL A 60 -16.37 5.22 -8.41
CA VAL A 60 -14.90 5.13 -8.55
C VAL A 60 -14.52 5.10 -10.02
N ARG A 61 -13.67 6.04 -10.42
CA ARG A 61 -13.17 6.19 -11.79
C ARG A 61 -11.81 5.55 -11.99
N THR A 62 -10.98 5.51 -10.93
CA THR A 62 -9.64 4.94 -11.00
C THR A 62 -9.40 3.92 -9.89
N ILE A 63 -8.83 2.77 -10.26
CA ILE A 63 -8.27 1.79 -9.32
C ILE A 63 -6.76 1.81 -9.42
N VAL A 64 -6.07 2.07 -8.30
CA VAL A 64 -4.61 2.06 -8.21
C VAL A 64 -4.14 0.74 -7.60
N ASN A 65 -3.49 -0.08 -8.41
CA ASN A 65 -2.91 -1.35 -7.98
C ASN A 65 -1.47 -1.16 -7.50
N LEU A 66 -1.22 -1.42 -6.22
CA LEU A 66 0.08 -1.24 -5.54
C LEU A 66 0.92 -2.53 -5.52
N ARG A 67 0.48 -3.58 -6.21
CA ARG A 67 1.13 -4.89 -6.19
C ARG A 67 2.16 -5.01 -7.30
N HIS A 68 3.22 -5.74 -6.99
CA HIS A 68 4.23 -6.14 -7.99
C HIS A 68 3.74 -7.30 -8.84
N GLY A 69 4.27 -7.38 -10.05
CA GLY A 69 4.13 -8.50 -10.96
C GLY A 69 2.82 -8.54 -11.75
N LEU A 70 2.81 -9.46 -12.73
CA LEU A 70 1.70 -9.73 -13.63
C LEU A 70 1.21 -11.16 -13.39
N ASP A 71 0.38 -11.38 -12.39
CA ASP A 71 -0.20 -12.68 -12.07
C ASP A 71 -1.72 -12.68 -12.35
N ALA A 72 -2.38 -13.79 -12.12
CA ALA A 72 -3.82 -14.00 -12.31
C ALA A 72 -4.69 -12.86 -11.75
N HIS A 73 -4.35 -12.37 -10.55
CA HIS A 73 -5.08 -11.26 -9.94
C HIS A 73 -5.05 -9.97 -10.78
N HIS A 74 -3.93 -9.68 -11.43
CA HIS A 74 -3.78 -8.49 -12.27
C HIS A 74 -4.63 -8.62 -13.54
N VAL A 75 -4.52 -9.75 -14.24
CA VAL A 75 -5.26 -9.98 -15.49
C VAL A 75 -6.78 -9.93 -15.27
N LEU A 76 -7.26 -10.55 -14.18
CA LEU A 76 -8.68 -10.52 -13.81
C LEU A 76 -9.17 -9.12 -13.43
N GLU A 77 -8.33 -8.33 -12.75
CA GLU A 77 -8.65 -6.94 -12.40
C GLU A 77 -8.68 -6.06 -13.65
N THR A 78 -7.69 -6.19 -14.54
CA THR A 78 -7.66 -5.44 -15.81
C THR A 78 -8.91 -5.72 -16.63
N GLU A 79 -9.26 -6.99 -16.83
CA GLU A 79 -10.49 -7.36 -17.56
C GLU A 79 -11.75 -6.75 -16.91
N ALA A 80 -11.81 -6.74 -15.58
CA ALA A 80 -12.94 -6.16 -14.87
C ALA A 80 -12.96 -4.63 -14.98
N CYS A 81 -11.81 -3.96 -14.89
CA CYS A 81 -11.70 -2.52 -15.06
C CYS A 81 -12.16 -2.09 -16.48
N ASP A 82 -11.68 -2.78 -17.51
CA ASP A 82 -12.10 -2.55 -18.90
C ASP A 82 -13.61 -2.74 -19.07
N ARG A 83 -14.16 -3.81 -18.49
CA ARG A 83 -15.60 -4.14 -18.58
C ARG A 83 -16.50 -3.09 -17.93
N TYR A 84 -16.07 -2.50 -16.82
CA TYR A 84 -16.89 -1.57 -16.04
C TYR A 84 -16.49 -0.10 -16.23
N GLY A 85 -15.58 0.18 -17.18
CA GLY A 85 -15.16 1.54 -17.51
C GLY A 85 -14.38 2.24 -16.39
N VAL A 86 -13.60 1.47 -15.61
CA VAL A 86 -12.74 2.00 -14.55
C VAL A 86 -11.30 2.02 -15.05
N LYS A 87 -10.62 3.16 -14.92
CA LYS A 87 -9.21 3.28 -15.27
C LYS A 87 -8.36 2.50 -14.28
N GLN A 88 -7.49 1.61 -14.76
CA GLN A 88 -6.51 0.95 -13.92
C GLN A 88 -5.17 1.67 -14.02
N VAL A 89 -4.57 1.99 -12.87
CA VAL A 89 -3.22 2.54 -12.75
C VAL A 89 -2.38 1.59 -11.90
N ARG A 90 -1.16 1.29 -12.33
CA ARG A 90 -0.20 0.52 -11.54
C ARG A 90 0.81 1.45 -10.91
N PHE A 91 0.99 1.33 -9.61
CA PHE A 91 2.01 2.05 -8.86
C PHE A 91 2.64 1.11 -7.82
N GLU A 92 3.72 0.47 -8.19
CA GLU A 92 4.31 -0.60 -7.40
C GLU A 92 5.09 -0.06 -6.20
N VAL A 93 4.71 -0.49 -4.99
CA VAL A 93 5.42 -0.18 -3.75
C VAL A 93 5.68 -1.44 -2.93
N THR A 94 6.72 -1.42 -2.11
CA THR A 94 7.03 -2.49 -1.16
C THR A 94 6.58 -2.13 0.26
N ALA A 95 6.35 -3.15 1.10
CA ALA A 95 6.07 -2.97 2.52
C ALA A 95 7.25 -3.41 3.41
N LEU A 96 8.32 -3.92 2.81
CA LEU A 96 9.44 -4.56 3.52
C LEU A 96 10.67 -3.66 3.61
N GLU A 97 10.59 -2.46 3.05
CA GLU A 97 11.60 -1.43 3.00
C GLU A 97 10.97 -0.08 3.33
N ALA A 98 11.76 0.89 3.77
CA ALA A 98 11.35 2.28 3.73
C ALA A 98 11.09 2.68 2.25
N PRO A 99 10.10 3.53 1.97
CA PRO A 99 9.79 3.91 0.59
C PRO A 99 11.00 4.59 -0.06
N THR A 100 11.25 4.32 -1.33
CA THR A 100 12.33 5.02 -2.04
C THR A 100 11.94 6.46 -2.35
N ARG A 101 12.92 7.31 -2.68
CA ARG A 101 12.69 8.69 -3.10
C ARG A 101 11.73 8.76 -4.29
N GLU A 102 11.94 7.88 -5.27
CA GLU A 102 11.11 7.80 -6.47
C GLU A 102 9.67 7.39 -6.12
N GLN A 103 9.48 6.48 -5.16
CA GLN A 103 8.15 6.07 -4.72
C GLN A 103 7.43 7.20 -4.00
N VAL A 104 8.11 7.96 -3.14
CA VAL A 104 7.48 9.08 -2.42
C VAL A 104 7.10 10.22 -3.38
N LEU A 105 8.03 10.65 -4.22
CA LEU A 105 7.79 11.74 -5.17
C LEU A 105 6.84 11.33 -6.29
N GLY A 106 6.94 10.10 -6.77
CA GLY A 106 6.00 9.53 -7.74
C GLY A 106 4.58 9.40 -7.18
N ALA A 107 4.43 9.07 -5.89
CA ALA A 107 3.11 9.06 -5.25
C ALA A 107 2.48 10.46 -5.20
N LYS A 108 3.28 11.51 -4.93
CA LYS A 108 2.80 12.90 -4.98
C LYS A 108 2.27 13.24 -6.38
N ALA A 109 3.05 12.98 -7.43
CA ALA A 109 2.64 13.22 -8.82
C ALA A 109 1.39 12.40 -9.18
N LEU A 110 1.37 11.12 -8.82
CA LEU A 110 0.22 10.24 -9.03
C LEU A 110 -1.07 10.86 -8.46
N PHE A 111 -1.05 11.33 -7.21
CA PHE A 111 -2.24 11.92 -6.57
C PHE A 111 -2.70 13.22 -7.21
N GLU A 112 -1.85 13.93 -7.94
CA GLU A 112 -2.21 15.13 -8.71
C GLU A 112 -2.89 14.77 -10.03
N GLU A 113 -2.53 13.62 -10.64
CA GLU A 113 -2.96 13.20 -11.98
C GLU A 113 -4.17 12.24 -11.99
N LEU A 114 -4.53 11.64 -10.84
CA LEU A 114 -5.63 10.68 -10.76
C LEU A 114 -6.98 11.29 -11.13
N GLU A 115 -7.79 10.51 -11.84
CA GLU A 115 -9.21 10.80 -12.01
C GLU A 115 -9.97 10.28 -10.78
N TYR A 116 -10.50 11.20 -9.99
CA TYR A 116 -11.26 10.90 -8.77
C TYR A 116 -12.77 10.73 -9.04
N PRO A 117 -13.51 10.01 -8.18
CA PRO A 117 -13.05 9.26 -7.02
C PRO A 117 -12.16 8.07 -7.37
N ALA A 118 -11.16 7.78 -6.54
CA ALA A 118 -10.22 6.69 -6.77
C ALA A 118 -10.17 5.71 -5.58
N MET A 119 -9.78 4.46 -5.87
CA MET A 119 -9.53 3.44 -4.86
C MET A 119 -8.14 2.87 -5.06
N MET A 120 -7.33 2.80 -4.01
CA MET A 120 -6.03 2.15 -4.04
C MET A 120 -6.03 0.87 -3.22
N HIS A 121 -5.35 -0.16 -3.71
CA HIS A 121 -5.30 -1.43 -3.02
C HIS A 121 -3.94 -2.12 -3.11
N CYS A 122 -3.72 -3.03 -2.17
CA CYS A 122 -2.67 -4.04 -2.27
C CYS A 122 -3.27 -5.44 -2.08
N LYS A 123 -2.52 -6.43 -1.62
CA LYS A 123 -3.08 -7.78 -1.38
C LYS A 123 -4.08 -7.79 -0.22
N SER A 124 -3.68 -7.28 0.94
CA SER A 124 -4.48 -7.28 2.19
C SER A 124 -5.14 -5.94 2.52
N GLY A 125 -4.76 -4.85 1.81
CA GLY A 125 -5.21 -3.50 2.17
C GLY A 125 -4.49 -2.90 3.39
N ALA A 126 -3.49 -3.58 3.95
CA ALA A 126 -2.81 -3.19 5.19
C ALA A 126 -1.58 -2.30 4.95
N ASP A 127 -0.42 -2.91 4.65
CA ASP A 127 0.87 -2.22 4.70
C ASP A 127 1.11 -1.26 3.52
N ARG A 128 1.08 -1.77 2.26
CA ARG A 128 1.30 -0.93 1.06
C ARG A 128 0.20 0.09 0.86
N ALA A 129 -1.05 -0.33 1.09
CA ALA A 129 -2.17 0.61 1.09
C ALA A 129 -2.07 1.60 2.26
N GLY A 130 -1.55 1.18 3.42
CA GLY A 130 -1.23 2.05 4.55
C GLY A 130 -0.20 3.10 4.20
N LEU A 131 0.96 2.69 3.66
CA LEU A 131 2.01 3.59 3.18
C LEU A 131 1.44 4.66 2.23
N MET A 132 0.73 4.22 1.19
CA MET A 132 0.16 5.14 0.20
C MET A 132 -0.94 6.02 0.80
N SER A 133 -1.66 5.54 1.82
CA SER A 133 -2.63 6.36 2.56
C SER A 133 -1.95 7.46 3.37
N VAL A 134 -0.80 7.20 4.01
CA VAL A 134 0.00 8.25 4.68
C VAL A 134 0.41 9.32 3.66
N LEU A 135 0.97 8.91 2.53
CA LEU A 135 1.41 9.83 1.48
C LEU A 135 0.24 10.63 0.88
N TYR A 136 -0.92 9.99 0.65
CA TYR A 136 -2.14 10.67 0.20
C TYR A 136 -2.61 11.72 1.21
N MET A 137 -2.71 11.35 2.48
CA MET A 137 -3.13 12.28 3.53
C MET A 137 -2.17 13.47 3.65
N HIS A 138 -0.87 13.23 3.50
CA HIS A 138 0.12 14.29 3.56
C HIS A 138 0.10 15.18 2.29
N PHE A 139 0.29 14.59 1.12
CA PHE A 139 0.47 15.38 -0.10
C PHE A 139 -0.83 15.96 -0.65
N ARG A 140 -1.91 15.19 -0.65
CA ARG A 140 -3.19 15.62 -1.23
C ARG A 140 -4.08 16.33 -0.20
N ARG A 141 -4.19 15.78 1.02
CA ARG A 141 -5.05 16.33 2.08
C ARG A 141 -4.33 17.32 3.01
N LYS A 142 -3.03 17.59 2.75
CA LYS A 142 -2.20 18.56 3.48
C LYS A 142 -2.13 18.30 4.99
N LYS A 143 -2.24 17.05 5.40
CA LYS A 143 -2.12 16.66 6.80
C LYS A 143 -0.64 16.57 7.21
N PRO A 144 -0.26 16.98 8.43
CA PRO A 144 1.09 16.74 8.94
C PRO A 144 1.38 15.23 8.98
N ILE A 145 2.64 14.82 8.83
CA ILE A 145 3.03 13.40 8.84
C ILE A 145 2.62 12.75 10.16
N SER A 146 2.72 13.43 11.29
CA SER A 146 2.30 12.96 12.61
C SER A 146 0.82 12.56 12.70
N GLU A 147 -0.05 13.19 11.90
CA GLU A 147 -1.47 12.81 11.76
C GLU A 147 -1.64 11.72 10.69
N ALA A 148 -0.99 11.90 9.53
CA ALA A 148 -1.14 11.03 8.38
C ALA A 148 -0.67 9.59 8.68
N MET A 149 0.38 9.41 9.48
CA MET A 149 0.93 8.09 9.82
C MET A 149 -0.06 7.20 10.62
N ARG A 150 -1.16 7.74 11.13
CA ARG A 150 -2.27 6.96 11.72
C ARG A 150 -2.95 6.02 10.70
N GLN A 151 -2.62 6.15 9.41
CA GLN A 151 -3.04 5.20 8.38
C GLN A 151 -2.27 3.86 8.44
N LEU A 152 -1.17 3.80 9.18
CA LEU A 152 -0.48 2.57 9.58
C LEU A 152 -1.00 2.13 10.95
N ASP A 153 -2.19 1.55 10.98
CA ASP A 153 -2.89 1.17 12.22
C ASP A 153 -3.47 -0.23 12.11
N SER A 154 -3.56 -0.92 13.25
CA SER A 154 -4.10 -2.28 13.36
C SER A 154 -5.55 -2.40 12.90
N LYS A 155 -6.34 -1.34 13.00
CA LYS A 155 -7.73 -1.30 12.48
C LYS A 155 -7.80 -1.51 10.97
N PHE A 156 -6.70 -1.26 10.24
CA PHE A 156 -6.54 -1.52 8.81
C PHE A 156 -5.76 -2.82 8.55
N GLY A 157 -5.45 -3.60 9.59
CA GLY A 157 -4.67 -4.82 9.51
C GLY A 157 -3.16 -4.61 9.43
N HIS A 158 -2.66 -3.37 9.57
CA HIS A 158 -1.22 -3.12 9.67
C HIS A 158 -0.71 -3.55 11.04
N VAL A 159 0.36 -4.34 11.05
CA VAL A 159 1.04 -4.79 12.27
C VAL A 159 2.49 -4.38 12.18
N ARG A 160 2.96 -3.64 13.18
CA ARG A 160 4.37 -3.24 13.31
C ARG A 160 5.26 -4.44 13.57
N GLY A 161 5.52 -5.20 12.53
CA GLY A 161 6.30 -6.44 12.55
C GLY A 161 7.79 -6.23 12.30
N PRO A 162 8.59 -7.32 12.28
CA PRO A 162 10.04 -7.26 12.02
C PRO A 162 10.40 -6.66 10.66
N ASN A 163 9.52 -6.78 9.68
CA ASN A 163 9.76 -6.30 8.33
C ASN A 163 8.90 -5.07 7.99
N THR A 164 7.64 -5.05 8.41
CA THR A 164 6.66 -4.00 8.05
C THR A 164 6.82 -2.73 8.88
N GLY A 165 7.31 -2.83 10.12
CA GLY A 165 7.48 -1.67 10.99
C GLY A 165 8.56 -0.67 10.55
N VAL A 166 9.30 -0.97 9.49
CA VAL A 166 10.18 0.01 8.84
C VAL A 166 9.40 1.16 8.23
N LEU A 167 8.13 0.93 7.85
CA LEU A 167 7.25 1.98 7.34
C LEU A 167 6.95 3.00 8.45
N ASP A 168 6.54 2.53 9.63
CA ASP A 168 6.33 3.38 10.80
C ASP A 168 7.61 4.13 11.17
N TYR A 169 8.73 3.40 11.22
CA TYR A 169 10.03 3.94 11.61
C TYR A 169 10.48 5.09 10.69
N CYS A 170 10.23 5.00 9.40
CA CYS A 170 10.54 6.05 8.44
C CYS A 170 9.81 7.36 8.79
N PHE A 171 8.51 7.31 9.01
CA PHE A 171 7.72 8.49 9.36
C PHE A 171 8.01 8.99 10.77
N GLU A 172 8.21 8.09 11.74
CA GLU A 172 8.62 8.45 13.10
C GLU A 172 9.97 9.16 13.12
N THR A 173 10.92 8.71 12.31
CA THR A 173 12.26 9.35 12.20
C THR A 173 12.11 10.76 11.67
N TYR A 174 11.31 10.97 10.62
CA TYR A 174 11.02 12.32 10.13
C TYR A 174 10.43 13.21 11.22
N VAL A 175 9.36 12.78 11.87
CA VAL A 175 8.66 13.58 12.90
C VAL A 175 9.56 13.89 14.10
N ARG A 176 10.42 12.95 14.49
CA ARG A 176 11.29 13.10 15.67
C ARG A 176 12.54 13.92 15.40
N GLU A 177 13.16 13.75 14.22
CA GLU A 177 14.52 14.23 13.97
C GLU A 177 14.60 15.34 12.92
N VAL A 178 13.67 15.40 11.98
CA VAL A 178 13.76 16.29 10.82
C VAL A 178 12.72 17.43 10.89
N GLU A 179 11.47 17.11 11.20
CA GLU A 179 10.38 18.10 11.29
C GLU A 179 10.71 19.23 12.28
N PRO A 180 11.34 18.98 13.49
CA PRO A 180 11.71 20.04 14.43
C PRO A 180 12.76 21.01 13.88
N LEU A 181 13.50 20.63 12.84
CA LEU A 181 14.47 21.50 12.16
C LEU A 181 13.81 22.42 11.11
N GLY A 182 12.48 22.37 10.95
CA GLY A 182 11.74 23.13 9.95
C GLY A 182 11.87 22.62 8.53
N VAL A 183 12.41 21.41 8.32
CA VAL A 183 12.57 20.79 7.00
C VAL A 183 11.29 20.03 6.64
N SER A 184 10.72 20.28 5.45
CA SER A 184 9.53 19.57 5.00
C SER A 184 9.85 18.08 4.72
N PHE A 185 8.81 17.22 4.79
CA PHE A 185 8.97 15.80 4.44
C PHE A 185 9.47 15.61 3.01
N GLU A 186 8.97 16.41 2.09
CA GLU A 186 9.39 16.37 0.69
C GLU A 186 10.87 16.78 0.52
N ASP A 187 11.32 17.85 1.20
CA ASP A 187 12.70 18.31 1.12
C ASP A 187 13.66 17.32 1.77
N TRP A 188 13.26 16.71 2.88
CA TRP A 188 14.02 15.62 3.47
C TRP A 188 14.19 14.45 2.52
N VAL A 189 13.09 13.99 1.90
CA VAL A 189 13.13 12.88 0.92
C VAL A 189 14.02 13.22 -0.29
N LYS A 190 14.07 14.49 -0.71
CA LYS A 190 14.95 14.95 -1.80
C LYS A 190 16.41 15.07 -1.40
N SER A 191 16.71 15.24 -0.13
CA SER A 191 18.08 15.44 0.38
C SER A 191 18.90 14.15 0.40
N ASP A 192 20.23 14.31 0.51
CA ASP A 192 21.15 13.18 0.68
C ASP A 192 21.04 12.53 2.08
N ALA A 193 20.37 13.19 3.03
CA ALA A 193 20.11 12.63 4.35
C ALA A 193 19.02 11.53 4.33
N TYR A 194 18.24 11.43 3.25
CA TYR A 194 17.25 10.37 3.09
C TYR A 194 17.87 9.10 2.49
N ASP A 195 18.14 8.13 3.33
CA ASP A 195 18.64 6.80 2.93
C ASP A 195 17.67 5.70 3.41
N PRO A 196 16.80 5.16 2.53
CA PRO A 196 15.89 4.06 2.86
C PRO A 196 16.61 2.81 3.39
N ALA A 197 17.81 2.53 2.90
CA ALA A 197 18.58 1.38 3.36
C ALA A 197 19.14 1.57 4.77
N ALA A 198 19.59 2.79 5.10
CA ALA A 198 19.98 3.16 6.47
C ALA A 198 18.78 3.04 7.42
N LEU A 199 17.63 3.62 7.08
CA LEU A 199 16.41 3.51 7.89
C LEU A 199 16.05 2.05 8.21
N LYS A 200 16.19 1.15 7.24
CA LYS A 200 15.94 -0.28 7.46
C LYS A 200 16.99 -0.92 8.38
N ARG A 201 18.28 -0.60 8.21
CA ARG A 201 19.36 -1.10 9.09
C ARG A 201 19.12 -0.64 10.53
N ASP A 202 18.80 0.63 10.73
CA ASP A 202 18.60 1.23 12.04
C ASP A 202 17.36 0.67 12.73
N TYR A 203 16.26 0.51 12.02
CA TYR A 203 15.06 -0.15 12.53
C TYR A 203 15.36 -1.56 13.02
N ARG A 204 16.12 -2.34 12.26
CA ARG A 204 16.53 -3.69 12.65
C ARG A 204 17.42 -3.69 13.89
N SER A 205 18.43 -2.82 13.94
CA SER A 205 19.36 -2.74 15.08
C SER A 205 18.66 -2.37 16.38
N GLN A 206 17.76 -1.39 16.37
CA GLN A 206 16.96 -1.00 17.54
C GLN A 206 16.07 -2.15 18.05
N ARG A 207 15.51 -2.93 17.14
CA ARG A 207 14.70 -4.10 17.51
C ARG A 207 15.50 -5.20 18.17
N TRP A 208 16.73 -5.45 17.68
CA TRP A 208 17.64 -6.41 18.30
C TRP A 208 18.05 -5.96 19.71
N GLY A 209 18.43 -4.71 19.87
CA GLY A 209 18.78 -4.15 21.17
C GLY A 209 17.65 -4.29 22.21
N LYS A 210 16.39 -3.96 21.83
CA LYS A 210 15.21 -4.14 22.70
C LYS A 210 15.00 -5.61 23.09
N ARG A 211 15.08 -6.54 22.15
CA ARG A 211 14.92 -7.98 22.43
C ARG A 211 15.98 -8.52 23.37
N THR A 212 17.22 -8.08 23.23
CA THR A 212 18.32 -8.49 24.12
C THR A 212 18.11 -7.94 25.52
N ALA A 213 17.69 -6.68 25.66
CA ALA A 213 17.37 -6.08 26.95
C ALA A 213 16.17 -6.76 27.63
N GLU A 214 15.07 -7.03 26.89
CA GLU A 214 13.90 -7.74 27.43
C GLU A 214 14.23 -9.17 27.86
N LYS A 215 15.13 -9.86 27.14
CA LYS A 215 15.58 -11.20 27.52
C LYS A 215 16.41 -11.16 28.80
N LEU A 216 17.35 -10.22 28.91
CA LEU A 216 18.15 -10.01 30.13
C LEU A 216 17.28 -9.67 31.36
N LEU A 217 16.23 -8.82 31.17
CA LEU A 217 15.33 -8.45 32.29
C LEU A 217 14.40 -9.58 32.72
N ARG A 218 14.22 -10.63 31.92
CA ARG A 218 13.43 -11.83 32.31
C ARG A 218 14.27 -12.89 33.01
N GLU A 219 15.57 -12.80 32.97
CA GLU A 219 16.51 -13.73 33.62
C GLU A 219 16.93 -13.25 35.05
N PHE A 220 16.45 -12.07 35.48
CA PHE A 220 16.55 -11.51 36.81
C PHE A 220 15.16 -11.33 37.46
#